data_12440577d657e3ac46c457ddee9a317e
#
_entry.id   12440577d657e3ac46c457ddee9a317e
#
_cell.length_a   1.000
_cell.length_b   1.000
_cell.length_c   1.000
_cell.angle_alpha   90.00
_cell.angle_beta   90.00
_cell.angle_gamma   90.00
#
_symmetry.space_group_name_H-M   'P 1'
#
loop_
_entity.id
_entity.type
_entity.pdbx_description
1 polymer ?
#
loop_
_entity_poly.entity_id
_entity_poly.type
_entity_poly.pdbx_seq_one_letter_code
_entity_poly.pdbx_strand_id
1 'polypeptide(L)'
;RRFFTMLGTLVAGRGSIASAAVSVAKVGLTVAIRYAAVRRQFGAEGAPETTILDYPAHQRRLLPALATTYALHFAVAALQARYVAGGEDTREVEAMAAGLKSYASWHATRTLQDCRECCGGQGYLSINRIAVLKDDADVFTTFEGDNTVLMQLVAKGLLTAFKQQFAGARFTGMLRHVARRAATAVLEKNPIVTRLTDADHLRDGEFHAAAFRYR
;
A
#
# COMPACT_ATOMS: atom_id res chain seq x y z
N ARG A 1 -15.31 -11.39 28.57
CA ARG A 1 -16.27 -11.25 27.45
C ARG A 1 -16.44 -9.77 27.05
N ARG A 2 -16.74 -8.84 27.97
CA ARG A 2 -16.91 -7.40 27.68
C ARG A 2 -15.66 -6.75 27.08
N PHE A 3 -14.46 -7.08 27.58
CA PHE A 3 -13.19 -6.59 27.06
C PHE A 3 -12.99 -6.94 25.56
N PHE A 4 -13.28 -8.18 25.16
CA PHE A 4 -13.16 -8.58 23.76
C PHE A 4 -14.23 -7.95 22.85
N THR A 5 -15.41 -7.64 23.39
CA THR A 5 -16.42 -6.86 22.65
C THR A 5 -15.95 -5.44 22.40
N MET A 6 -15.26 -4.82 23.37
CA MET A 6 -14.66 -3.50 23.21
C MET A 6 -13.51 -3.48 22.17
N LEU A 7 -12.75 -4.57 22.04
CA LEU A 7 -11.73 -4.68 21.00
C LEU A 7 -12.31 -4.62 19.58
N GLY A 8 -13.54 -5.10 19.38
CA GLY A 8 -14.24 -4.98 18.10
C GLY A 8 -14.46 -3.53 17.64
N THR A 9 -14.61 -2.58 18.58
CA THR A 9 -14.75 -1.16 18.24
C THR A 9 -13.45 -0.56 17.66
N LEU A 10 -12.29 -1.11 18.04
CA LEU A 10 -11.00 -0.70 17.50
C LEU A 10 -10.84 -1.04 16.01
N VAL A 11 -11.57 -2.03 15.49
CA VAL A 11 -11.54 -2.37 14.06
C VAL A 11 -12.12 -1.22 13.25
N ALA A 12 -13.23 -0.65 13.66
CA ALA A 12 -13.85 0.50 13.02
C ALA A 12 -12.92 1.72 13.04
N GLY A 13 -12.32 2.02 14.20
CA GLY A 13 -11.35 3.11 14.37
C GLY A 13 -10.16 2.95 13.41
N ARG A 14 -9.53 1.77 13.39
CA ARG A 14 -8.40 1.46 12.49
C ARG A 14 -8.79 1.60 11.02
N GLY A 15 -9.97 1.13 10.61
CA GLY A 15 -10.51 1.30 9.28
C GLY A 15 -10.70 2.78 8.90
N SER A 16 -11.19 3.60 9.83
CA SER A 16 -11.36 5.04 9.67
C SER A 16 -10.03 5.75 9.49
N ILE A 17 -8.99 5.40 10.29
CA ILE A 17 -7.66 5.96 10.17
C ILE A 17 -6.99 5.55 8.85
N ALA A 18 -7.14 4.29 8.42
CA ALA A 18 -6.66 3.87 7.11
C ALA A 18 -7.29 4.71 5.98
N SER A 19 -8.59 4.97 6.07
CA SER A 19 -9.33 5.80 5.12
C SER A 19 -8.84 7.25 5.12
N ALA A 20 -8.64 7.84 6.30
CA ALA A 20 -8.09 9.18 6.46
C ALA A 20 -6.68 9.27 5.88
N ALA A 21 -5.81 8.32 6.18
CA ALA A 21 -4.45 8.26 5.64
C ALA A 21 -4.42 8.21 4.11
N VAL A 22 -5.27 7.38 3.49
CA VAL A 22 -5.42 7.35 2.03
C VAL A 22 -5.93 8.70 1.50
N SER A 23 -6.84 9.35 2.20
CA SER A 23 -7.41 10.63 1.79
C SER A 23 -6.38 11.76 1.81
N VAL A 24 -5.56 11.86 2.85
CA VAL A 24 -4.50 12.89 2.90
C VAL A 24 -3.41 12.63 1.84
N ALA A 25 -3.07 11.36 1.57
CA ALA A 25 -2.16 11.02 0.48
C ALA A 25 -2.72 11.47 -0.89
N LYS A 26 -4.02 11.26 -1.15
CA LYS A 26 -4.70 11.75 -2.37
C LYS A 26 -4.60 13.27 -2.49
N VAL A 27 -4.84 14.01 -1.41
CA VAL A 27 -4.76 15.48 -1.43
C VAL A 27 -3.33 15.92 -1.76
N GLY A 28 -2.32 15.38 -1.07
CA GLY A 28 -0.92 15.70 -1.34
C GLY A 28 -0.52 15.42 -2.78
N LEU A 29 -0.85 14.23 -3.30
CA LEU A 29 -0.57 13.84 -4.68
C LEU A 29 -1.30 14.72 -5.70
N THR A 30 -2.55 15.09 -5.43
CA THR A 30 -3.32 15.99 -6.31
C THR A 30 -2.63 17.34 -6.43
N VAL A 31 -2.17 17.91 -5.31
CA VAL A 31 -1.44 19.18 -5.31
C VAL A 31 -0.12 19.05 -6.05
N ALA A 32 0.69 18.04 -5.70
CA ALA A 32 2.03 17.87 -6.25
C ALA A 32 2.01 17.57 -7.76
N ILE A 33 1.12 16.69 -8.22
CA ILE A 33 1.02 16.32 -9.64
C ILE A 33 0.49 17.49 -10.48
N ARG A 34 -0.54 18.21 -10.02
CA ARG A 34 -1.06 19.38 -10.71
C ARG A 34 -0.02 20.50 -10.78
N TYR A 35 0.71 20.72 -9.70
CA TYR A 35 1.82 21.67 -9.69
C TYR A 35 2.91 21.25 -10.71
N ALA A 36 3.30 19.98 -10.71
CA ALA A 36 4.32 19.45 -11.60
C ALA A 36 3.93 19.54 -13.08
N ALA A 37 2.63 19.45 -13.40
CA ALA A 37 2.11 19.57 -14.76
C ALA A 37 2.17 21.00 -15.33
N VAL A 38 2.26 22.02 -14.47
CA VAL A 38 2.30 23.44 -14.91
C VAL A 38 3.63 24.11 -14.62
N ARG A 39 4.35 23.70 -13.60
CA ARG A 39 5.64 24.25 -13.24
C ARG A 39 6.70 23.84 -14.26
N ARG A 40 7.41 24.80 -14.79
CA ARG A 40 8.53 24.60 -15.71
C ARG A 40 9.83 24.92 -15.02
N GLN A 41 10.89 24.19 -15.36
CA GLN A 41 12.23 24.42 -14.85
C GLN A 41 13.25 23.65 -15.71
N PHE A 42 14.34 24.31 -16.03
CA PHE A 42 15.37 23.84 -16.91
C PHE A 42 14.88 23.55 -18.35
N GLY A 43 15.79 23.45 -19.26
CA GLY A 43 15.56 23.19 -20.68
C GLY A 43 16.86 23.31 -21.45
N ALA A 44 16.85 23.01 -22.76
CA ALA A 44 17.98 23.27 -23.62
C ALA A 44 18.16 24.78 -23.83
N GLU A 45 19.38 25.24 -24.06
CA GLU A 45 19.68 26.62 -24.32
C GLU A 45 18.87 27.16 -25.52
N GLY A 46 18.17 28.27 -25.33
CA GLY A 46 17.30 28.86 -26.34
C GLY A 46 15.91 28.21 -26.52
N ALA A 47 15.62 27.16 -25.77
CA ALA A 47 14.31 26.52 -25.77
C ALA A 47 13.47 26.89 -24.52
N PRO A 48 12.11 26.77 -24.57
CA PRO A 48 11.28 26.92 -23.40
C PRO A 48 11.64 25.87 -22.32
N GLU A 49 11.56 26.28 -21.04
CA GLU A 49 11.73 25.35 -19.92
C GLU A 49 10.73 24.17 -19.98
N THR A 50 11.20 22.99 -19.60
CA THR A 50 10.41 21.74 -19.55
C THR A 50 9.54 21.69 -18.31
N THR A 51 8.34 21.12 -18.40
CA THR A 51 7.50 20.86 -17.22
C THR A 51 8.19 19.88 -16.30
N ILE A 52 8.14 20.11 -14.98
CA ILE A 52 8.86 19.24 -14.05
C ILE A 52 8.27 17.82 -14.01
N LEU A 53 7.02 17.65 -14.42
CA LEU A 53 6.39 16.33 -14.53
C LEU A 53 7.02 15.46 -15.63
N ASP A 54 7.62 16.07 -16.66
CA ASP A 54 8.23 15.34 -17.78
C ASP A 54 9.60 14.74 -17.44
N TYR A 55 10.18 15.11 -16.30
CA TYR A 55 11.43 14.53 -15.85
C TYR A 55 11.22 13.14 -15.21
N PRO A 56 11.89 12.08 -15.71
CA PRO A 56 11.77 10.73 -15.16
C PRO A 56 12.10 10.65 -13.65
N ALA A 57 13.02 11.45 -13.16
CA ALA A 57 13.37 11.52 -11.74
C ALA A 57 12.18 12.00 -10.88
N HIS A 58 11.41 12.96 -11.39
CA HIS A 58 10.21 13.47 -10.72
C HIS A 58 9.07 12.45 -10.76
N GLN A 59 8.84 11.82 -11.91
CA GLN A 59 7.86 10.77 -12.10
C GLN A 59 8.11 9.59 -11.16
N ARG A 60 9.35 9.16 -10.98
CA ARG A 60 9.73 8.05 -10.09
C ARG A 60 9.37 8.29 -8.62
N ARG A 61 9.22 9.53 -8.20
CA ARG A 61 8.79 9.88 -6.85
C ARG A 61 7.26 9.83 -6.71
N LEU A 62 6.54 10.41 -7.66
CA LEU A 62 5.08 10.61 -7.54
C LEU A 62 4.27 9.43 -8.07
N LEU A 63 4.63 8.82 -9.22
CA LEU A 63 3.80 7.80 -9.85
C LEU A 63 3.68 6.49 -9.05
N PRO A 64 4.76 5.95 -8.43
CA PRO A 64 4.62 4.80 -7.55
C PRO A 64 3.76 5.09 -6.32
N ALA A 65 3.88 6.29 -5.75
CA ALA A 65 3.05 6.71 -4.63
C ALA A 65 1.57 6.82 -5.04
N LEU A 66 1.29 7.34 -6.23
CA LEU A 66 -0.05 7.40 -6.82
C LEU A 66 -0.64 5.99 -7.00
N ALA A 67 0.11 5.08 -7.62
CA ALA A 67 -0.33 3.70 -7.84
C ALA A 67 -0.63 2.98 -6.51
N THR A 68 0.24 3.13 -5.51
CA THR A 68 0.03 2.58 -4.17
C THR A 68 -1.21 3.18 -3.50
N THR A 69 -1.45 4.48 -3.67
CA THR A 69 -2.64 5.14 -3.11
C THR A 69 -3.94 4.61 -3.73
N TYR A 70 -3.94 4.31 -5.04
CA TYR A 70 -5.07 3.64 -5.70
C TYR A 70 -5.29 2.23 -5.13
N ALA A 71 -4.25 1.42 -5.01
CA ALA A 71 -4.34 0.08 -4.44
C ALA A 71 -4.91 0.11 -3.01
N LEU A 72 -4.42 1.03 -2.18
CA LEU A 72 -4.90 1.21 -0.81
C LEU A 72 -6.35 1.69 -0.76
N HIS A 73 -6.78 2.53 -1.69
CA HIS A 73 -8.17 2.97 -1.78
C HIS A 73 -9.12 1.77 -1.93
N PHE A 74 -8.83 0.87 -2.86
CA PHE A 74 -9.65 -0.33 -3.07
C PHE A 74 -9.54 -1.32 -1.91
N ALA A 75 -8.36 -1.47 -1.32
CA ALA A 75 -8.16 -2.34 -0.16
C ALA A 75 -8.94 -1.86 1.07
N VAL A 76 -8.97 -0.55 1.33
CA VAL A 76 -9.76 0.04 2.42
C VAL A 76 -11.26 -0.08 2.13
N ALA A 77 -11.70 0.12 0.90
CA ALA A 77 -13.10 -0.09 0.51
C ALA A 77 -13.53 -1.56 0.73
N ALA A 78 -12.67 -2.52 0.38
CA ALA A 78 -12.91 -3.93 0.62
C ALA A 78 -12.96 -4.27 2.13
N LEU A 79 -12.11 -3.67 2.96
CA LEU A 79 -12.18 -3.80 4.42
C LEU A 79 -13.50 -3.28 4.95
N GLN A 80 -13.93 -2.09 4.52
CA GLN A 80 -15.20 -1.49 4.94
C GLN A 80 -16.40 -2.38 4.58
N ALA A 81 -16.43 -2.90 3.35
CA ALA A 81 -17.47 -3.81 2.90
C ALA A 81 -17.54 -5.08 3.76
N ARG A 82 -16.40 -5.69 4.06
CA ARG A 82 -16.33 -6.88 4.93
C ARG A 82 -16.75 -6.58 6.37
N TYR A 83 -16.33 -5.43 6.90
CA TYR A 83 -16.72 -5.00 8.24
C TYR A 83 -18.24 -4.81 8.38
N VAL A 84 -18.88 -4.17 7.38
CA VAL A 84 -20.32 -3.93 7.36
C VAL A 84 -21.10 -5.23 7.15
N ALA A 85 -20.61 -6.14 6.30
CA ALA A 85 -21.26 -7.43 6.07
C ALA A 85 -21.31 -8.29 7.34
N GLY A 86 -20.40 -8.06 8.29
CA GLY A 86 -20.30 -8.89 9.48
C GLY A 86 -19.86 -10.32 9.15
N GLY A 87 -19.87 -11.19 10.14
CA GLY A 87 -19.54 -12.61 9.99
C GLY A 87 -18.96 -13.19 11.28
N GLU A 88 -18.86 -14.52 11.34
CA GLU A 88 -18.34 -15.23 12.52
C GLU A 88 -16.81 -15.08 12.66
N ASP A 89 -16.06 -14.92 11.56
CA ASP A 89 -14.61 -14.78 11.58
C ASP A 89 -14.16 -13.30 11.59
N THR A 90 -14.21 -12.73 12.78
CA THR A 90 -13.73 -11.36 13.04
C THR A 90 -12.21 -11.23 12.96
N ARG A 91 -11.45 -12.33 13.07
CA ARG A 91 -9.97 -12.32 13.15
C ARG A 91 -9.32 -11.86 11.85
N GLU A 92 -9.87 -12.29 10.70
CA GLU A 92 -9.35 -11.86 9.40
C GLU A 92 -9.55 -10.35 9.22
N VAL A 93 -10.74 -9.85 9.57
CA VAL A 93 -11.08 -8.42 9.50
C VAL A 93 -10.22 -7.59 10.46
N GLU A 94 -9.97 -8.09 11.68
CA GLU A 94 -9.07 -7.45 12.65
C GLU A 94 -7.64 -7.35 12.12
N ALA A 95 -7.10 -8.45 11.58
CA ALA A 95 -5.76 -8.46 10.99
C ALA A 95 -5.66 -7.55 9.77
N MET A 96 -6.67 -7.54 8.92
CA MET A 96 -6.75 -6.67 7.74
C MET A 96 -6.82 -5.20 8.15
N ALA A 97 -7.64 -4.84 9.15
CA ALA A 97 -7.75 -3.48 9.67
C ALA A 97 -6.42 -3.00 10.29
N ALA A 98 -5.75 -3.85 11.07
CA ALA A 98 -4.45 -3.56 11.65
C ALA A 98 -3.37 -3.34 10.57
N GLY A 99 -3.31 -4.21 9.57
CA GLY A 99 -2.36 -4.13 8.47
C GLY A 99 -2.58 -2.91 7.59
N LEU A 100 -3.82 -2.66 7.19
CA LEU A 100 -4.17 -1.50 6.35
C LEU A 100 -3.95 -0.18 7.08
N LYS A 101 -4.31 -0.08 8.38
CA LYS A 101 -4.03 1.11 9.19
C LYS A 101 -2.53 1.41 9.21
N SER A 102 -1.71 0.41 9.50
CA SER A 102 -0.27 0.58 9.60
C SER A 102 0.35 0.96 8.26
N TYR A 103 0.03 0.22 7.22
CA TYR A 103 0.61 0.45 5.89
C TYR A 103 0.14 1.79 5.29
N ALA A 104 -1.16 2.11 5.39
CA ALA A 104 -1.71 3.34 4.84
C ALA A 104 -1.16 4.59 5.55
N SER A 105 -1.01 4.57 6.88
CA SER A 105 -0.44 5.71 7.61
C SER A 105 1.04 5.92 7.29
N TRP A 106 1.87 4.89 7.24
CA TRP A 106 3.25 5.01 6.78
C TRP A 106 3.35 5.46 5.32
N HIS A 107 2.47 4.96 4.46
CA HIS A 107 2.41 5.40 3.06
C HIS A 107 2.07 6.89 2.98
N ALA A 108 1.06 7.36 3.73
CA ALA A 108 0.65 8.76 3.75
C ALA A 108 1.80 9.69 4.18
N THR A 109 2.49 9.35 5.28
CA THR A 109 3.62 10.14 5.80
C THR A 109 4.74 10.28 4.75
N ARG A 110 5.13 9.18 4.10
CA ARG A 110 6.16 9.19 3.06
C ARG A 110 5.71 9.95 1.82
N THR A 111 4.48 9.71 1.37
CA THR A 111 3.90 10.37 0.20
C THR A 111 3.81 11.88 0.39
N LEU A 112 3.36 12.36 1.56
CA LEU A 112 3.29 13.79 1.86
C LEU A 112 4.68 14.42 1.91
N GLN A 113 5.69 13.70 2.42
CA GLN A 113 7.08 14.16 2.39
C GLN A 113 7.55 14.33 0.94
N ASP A 114 7.33 13.33 0.08
CA ASP A 114 7.69 13.40 -1.33
C ASP A 114 6.95 14.52 -2.06
N CYS A 115 5.64 14.66 -1.83
CA CYS A 115 4.84 15.74 -2.41
C CYS A 115 5.36 17.13 -2.00
N ARG A 116 5.70 17.31 -0.72
CA ARG A 116 6.28 18.56 -0.22
C ARG A 116 7.59 18.90 -0.93
N GLU A 117 8.49 17.95 -1.05
CA GLU A 117 9.78 18.15 -1.70
C GLU A 117 9.62 18.38 -3.22
N CYS A 118 8.72 17.63 -3.87
CA CYS A 118 8.42 17.78 -5.29
C CYS A 118 7.82 19.14 -5.64
N CYS A 119 7.21 19.83 -4.68
CA CYS A 119 6.74 21.21 -4.86
C CYS A 119 7.82 22.28 -4.56
N GLY A 120 9.02 21.88 -4.14
CA GLY A 120 10.10 22.82 -3.79
C GLY A 120 9.68 23.80 -2.70
N GLY A 121 9.99 25.08 -2.83
CA GLY A 121 9.61 26.13 -1.88
C GLY A 121 8.10 26.28 -1.70
N GLN A 122 7.32 26.01 -2.74
CA GLN A 122 5.85 26.04 -2.67
C GLN A 122 5.29 24.99 -1.71
N GLY A 123 5.98 23.86 -1.51
CA GLY A 123 5.58 22.81 -0.58
C GLY A 123 5.62 23.23 0.90
N TYR A 124 6.28 24.33 1.25
CA TYR A 124 6.34 24.87 2.60
C TYR A 124 5.28 25.93 2.88
N LEU A 125 4.69 26.52 1.85
CA LEU A 125 3.73 27.59 2.03
C LEU A 125 2.43 27.04 2.63
N SER A 126 1.97 27.68 3.71
CA SER A 126 0.76 27.27 4.44
C SER A 126 -0.49 27.26 3.55
N ILE A 127 -0.58 28.13 2.54
CA ILE A 127 -1.67 28.18 1.59
C ILE A 127 -1.80 26.89 0.78
N ASN A 128 -0.69 26.19 0.54
CA ASN A 128 -0.67 24.92 -0.20
C ASN A 128 -0.95 23.70 0.69
N ARG A 129 -1.02 23.89 2.00
CA ARG A 129 -1.45 22.94 3.03
C ARG A 129 -0.65 21.64 3.17
N ILE A 130 0.36 21.38 2.35
CA ILE A 130 1.11 20.08 2.39
C ILE A 130 1.83 19.91 3.73
N ALA A 131 2.45 20.97 4.27
CA ALA A 131 3.13 20.91 5.57
C ALA A 131 2.14 20.59 6.70
N VAL A 132 0.99 21.27 6.72
CA VAL A 132 -0.07 21.04 7.72
C VAL A 132 -0.63 19.62 7.62
N LEU A 133 -0.93 19.14 6.40
CA LEU A 133 -1.40 17.77 6.19
C LEU A 133 -0.39 16.72 6.66
N LYS A 134 0.91 17.03 6.53
CA LYS A 134 1.98 16.14 6.99
C LYS A 134 1.99 16.06 8.52
N ASP A 135 1.91 17.20 9.20
CA ASP A 135 1.85 17.27 10.67
C ASP A 135 0.60 16.54 11.20
N ASP A 136 -0.56 16.79 10.60
CA ASP A 136 -1.83 16.14 10.96
C ASP A 136 -1.80 14.62 10.72
N ALA A 137 -1.12 14.16 9.68
CA ALA A 137 -1.05 12.74 9.33
C ALA A 137 -0.05 11.96 10.18
N ASP A 138 0.91 12.62 10.82
CA ASP A 138 1.98 11.95 11.57
C ASP A 138 1.42 11.15 12.75
N VAL A 139 0.41 11.68 13.44
CA VAL A 139 -0.26 11.01 14.56
C VAL A 139 -0.93 9.69 14.16
N PHE A 140 -1.27 9.51 12.87
CA PHE A 140 -1.89 8.28 12.37
C PHE A 140 -0.99 7.04 12.54
N THR A 141 0.31 7.22 12.70
CA THR A 141 1.26 6.12 12.87
C THR A 141 1.20 5.50 14.25
N THR A 142 0.69 6.22 15.24
CA THR A 142 0.72 5.84 16.67
C THR A 142 -0.66 5.61 17.26
N PHE A 143 -1.63 6.51 17.07
CA PHE A 143 -2.93 6.35 17.70
C PHE A 143 -3.78 5.25 17.04
N GLU A 144 -4.83 4.77 17.69
CA GLU A 144 -5.55 3.53 17.34
C GLU A 144 -4.64 2.28 17.31
N GLY A 145 -3.47 2.40 17.91
CA GLY A 145 -2.43 1.38 18.03
C GLY A 145 -1.19 1.71 17.21
N ASP A 146 -0.03 1.63 17.88
CA ASP A 146 1.27 1.78 17.23
C ASP A 146 1.42 0.81 16.05
N ASN A 147 1.91 1.32 14.93
CA ASN A 147 2.01 0.55 13.70
C ASN A 147 2.89 -0.70 13.84
N THR A 148 3.99 -0.63 14.60
CA THR A 148 4.87 -1.78 14.79
C THR A 148 4.17 -2.87 15.59
N VAL A 149 3.42 -2.49 16.62
CA VAL A 149 2.62 -3.41 17.43
C VAL A 149 1.51 -4.03 16.59
N LEU A 150 0.83 -3.24 15.75
CA LEU A 150 -0.21 -3.75 14.86
C LEU A 150 0.35 -4.75 13.82
N MET A 151 1.54 -4.52 13.31
CA MET A 151 2.18 -5.45 12.39
C MET A 151 2.56 -6.79 13.08
N GLN A 152 2.84 -6.78 14.38
CA GLN A 152 2.99 -8.03 15.16
C GLN A 152 1.65 -8.79 15.26
N LEU A 153 0.52 -8.08 15.42
CA LEU A 153 -0.80 -8.69 15.39
C LEU A 153 -1.07 -9.37 14.03
N VAL A 154 -0.76 -8.68 12.92
CA VAL A 154 -0.86 -9.25 11.57
C VAL A 154 -0.01 -10.50 11.42
N ALA A 155 1.26 -10.43 11.82
CA ALA A 155 2.18 -11.57 11.75
C ALA A 155 1.66 -12.77 12.57
N LYS A 156 1.16 -12.53 13.77
CA LYS A 156 0.53 -13.58 14.60
C LYS A 156 -0.69 -14.20 13.90
N GLY A 157 -1.53 -13.39 13.27
CA GLY A 157 -2.71 -13.86 12.51
C GLY A 157 -2.29 -14.77 11.35
N LEU A 158 -1.33 -14.33 10.54
CA LEU A 158 -0.81 -15.09 9.41
C LEU A 158 -0.16 -16.43 9.84
N LEU A 159 0.65 -16.40 10.90
CA LEU A 159 1.27 -17.62 11.45
C LEU A 159 0.22 -18.60 12.00
N THR A 160 -0.84 -18.08 12.59
CA THR A 160 -1.93 -18.92 13.12
C THR A 160 -2.71 -19.56 11.97
N ALA A 161 -3.06 -18.80 10.93
CA ALA A 161 -3.72 -19.32 9.74
C ALA A 161 -2.82 -20.37 9.04
N PHE A 162 -1.54 -20.08 8.91
CA PHE A 162 -0.57 -21.05 8.37
C PHE A 162 -0.53 -22.35 9.17
N LYS A 163 -0.44 -22.28 10.51
CA LYS A 163 -0.48 -23.47 11.37
C LYS A 163 -1.77 -24.25 11.18
N GLN A 164 -2.91 -23.59 11.07
CA GLN A 164 -4.21 -24.24 10.88
C GLN A 164 -4.32 -24.98 9.54
N GLN A 165 -3.74 -24.43 8.46
CA GLN A 165 -3.64 -25.13 7.17
C GLN A 165 -2.89 -26.45 7.26
N PHE A 166 -1.94 -26.57 8.19
CA PHE A 166 -1.12 -27.77 8.35
C PHE A 166 -1.60 -28.68 9.49
N ALA A 167 -2.42 -28.22 10.42
CA ALA A 167 -2.88 -28.99 11.56
C ALA A 167 -3.74 -30.20 11.17
N GLY A 168 -4.36 -30.18 9.98
CA GLY A 168 -5.12 -31.31 9.43
C GLY A 168 -4.40 -32.07 8.29
N ALA A 169 -3.26 -31.56 7.82
CA ALA A 169 -2.51 -32.17 6.72
C ALA A 169 -1.61 -33.29 7.25
N ARG A 170 -1.84 -34.53 6.82
CA ARG A 170 -0.87 -35.60 6.98
C ARG A 170 0.48 -35.15 6.43
N PHE A 171 1.58 -35.67 6.94
CA PHE A 171 2.98 -35.39 6.53
C PHE A 171 3.17 -35.28 5.00
N THR A 172 2.38 -36.02 4.24
CA THR A 172 2.30 -35.98 2.76
C THR A 172 1.82 -34.63 2.20
N GLY A 173 0.95 -33.90 2.88
CA GLY A 173 0.49 -32.56 2.46
C GLY A 173 1.56 -31.51 2.63
N MET A 174 2.30 -31.57 3.72
CA MET A 174 3.44 -30.69 3.98
C MET A 174 4.57 -30.92 2.96
N LEU A 175 4.90 -32.19 2.67
CA LEU A 175 5.88 -32.56 1.66
C LEU A 175 5.49 -32.07 0.26
N ARG A 176 4.21 -32.20 -0.09
CA ARG A 176 3.66 -31.70 -1.37
C ARG A 176 3.75 -30.18 -1.50
N HIS A 177 3.51 -29.44 -0.42
CA HIS A 177 3.62 -27.98 -0.39
C HIS A 177 5.09 -27.53 -0.56
N VAL A 178 6.02 -28.15 0.18
CA VAL A 178 7.46 -27.88 0.06
C VAL A 178 7.98 -28.26 -1.32
N ALA A 179 7.58 -29.43 -1.85
CA ALA A 179 7.95 -29.86 -3.18
C ALA A 179 7.44 -28.92 -4.27
N ARG A 180 6.22 -28.41 -4.15
CA ARG A 180 5.65 -27.42 -5.06
C ARG A 180 6.45 -26.10 -5.03
N ARG A 181 6.79 -25.57 -3.86
CA ARG A 181 7.63 -24.37 -3.72
C ARG A 181 9.05 -24.58 -4.28
N ALA A 182 9.64 -25.74 -4.01
CA ALA A 182 10.96 -26.09 -4.55
C ALA A 182 10.91 -26.20 -6.10
N ALA A 183 9.88 -26.84 -6.65
CA ALA A 183 9.68 -26.94 -8.10
C ALA A 183 9.52 -25.55 -8.74
N THR A 184 8.74 -24.66 -8.12
CA THR A 184 8.58 -23.27 -8.59
C THR A 184 9.92 -22.51 -8.54
N ALA A 185 10.66 -22.60 -7.45
CA ALA A 185 11.97 -21.96 -7.31
C ALA A 185 13.00 -22.48 -8.33
N VAL A 186 12.93 -23.78 -8.69
CA VAL A 186 13.76 -24.36 -9.73
C VAL A 186 13.35 -23.88 -11.11
N LEU A 187 12.05 -23.80 -11.41
CA LEU A 187 11.53 -23.26 -12.66
C LEU A 187 11.89 -21.78 -12.83
N GLU A 188 11.79 -20.98 -11.78
CA GLU A 188 12.19 -19.57 -11.80
C GLU A 188 13.69 -19.35 -12.05
N LYS A 189 14.54 -20.29 -11.62
CA LYS A 189 16.00 -20.25 -11.82
C LYS A 189 16.46 -20.93 -13.10
N ASN A 190 15.56 -21.61 -13.82
CA ASN A 190 15.92 -22.33 -15.03
C ASN A 190 16.22 -21.36 -16.19
N PRO A 191 17.47 -21.29 -16.70
CA PRO A 191 17.84 -20.40 -17.80
C PRO A 191 17.18 -20.77 -19.13
N ILE A 192 16.60 -21.97 -19.25
CA ILE A 192 15.94 -22.45 -20.48
C ILE A 192 14.50 -21.91 -20.58
N VAL A 193 13.90 -21.47 -19.48
CA VAL A 193 12.57 -20.86 -19.51
C VAL A 193 12.67 -19.44 -20.08
N THR A 194 12.17 -19.27 -21.31
CA THR A 194 12.10 -17.95 -21.95
C THR A 194 11.22 -17.01 -21.11
N ARG A 195 11.81 -15.96 -20.59
CA ARG A 195 11.05 -14.93 -19.87
C ARG A 195 10.50 -13.95 -20.89
N LEU A 196 9.18 -13.82 -20.93
CA LEU A 196 8.53 -12.77 -21.69
C LEU A 196 8.73 -11.44 -20.96
N THR A 197 9.63 -10.62 -21.49
CA THR A 197 10.01 -9.32 -20.90
C THR A 197 9.68 -8.15 -21.81
N ASP A 198 8.94 -8.40 -22.89
CA ASP A 198 8.47 -7.35 -23.79
C ASP A 198 7.47 -6.42 -23.07
N ALA A 199 7.48 -5.16 -23.48
CA ALA A 199 6.73 -4.11 -22.82
C ALA A 199 5.21 -4.33 -22.87
N ASP A 200 4.72 -4.94 -23.95
CA ASP A 200 3.28 -5.20 -24.14
C ASP A 200 2.81 -6.30 -23.19
N HIS A 201 3.58 -7.40 -23.06
CA HIS A 201 3.30 -8.46 -22.10
C HIS A 201 3.34 -7.96 -20.65
N LEU A 202 4.35 -7.14 -20.30
CA LEU A 202 4.49 -6.59 -18.96
C LEU A 202 3.40 -5.55 -18.60
N ARG A 203 2.69 -5.03 -19.60
CA ARG A 203 1.55 -4.11 -19.42
C ARG A 203 0.20 -4.81 -19.50
N ASP A 204 0.17 -6.06 -19.86
CA ASP A 204 -1.08 -6.81 -20.02
C ASP A 204 -1.78 -7.02 -18.67
N GLY A 205 -3.04 -6.61 -18.62
CA GLY A 205 -3.88 -6.73 -17.42
C GLY A 205 -4.18 -8.19 -17.04
N GLU A 206 -4.27 -9.10 -17.99
CA GLU A 206 -4.47 -10.53 -17.72
C GLU A 206 -3.24 -11.16 -17.12
N PHE A 207 -2.05 -10.80 -17.61
CA PHE A 207 -0.78 -11.18 -16.99
C PHE A 207 -0.70 -10.75 -15.54
N HIS A 208 -1.03 -9.48 -15.23
CA HIS A 208 -1.04 -8.96 -13.86
C HIS A 208 -2.05 -9.71 -12.99
N ALA A 209 -3.27 -9.93 -13.46
CA ALA A 209 -4.29 -10.67 -12.74
C ALA A 209 -3.88 -12.12 -12.47
N ALA A 210 -3.21 -12.78 -13.41
CA ALA A 210 -2.67 -14.12 -13.23
C ALA A 210 -1.53 -14.16 -12.22
N ALA A 211 -0.62 -13.19 -12.25
CA ALA A 211 0.48 -13.05 -11.31
C ALA A 211 -0.03 -12.84 -9.86
N PHE A 212 -1.07 -12.04 -9.67
CA PHE A 212 -1.70 -11.85 -8.36
C PHE A 212 -2.42 -13.10 -7.85
N ARG A 213 -3.08 -13.86 -8.72
CA ARG A 213 -3.73 -15.13 -8.34
C ARG A 213 -2.73 -16.23 -7.98
N TYR A 214 -1.51 -16.17 -8.52
CA TYR A 214 -0.46 -17.14 -8.24
C TYR A 214 0.23 -16.94 -6.88
N ARG A 215 0.20 -15.74 -6.32
CA ARG A 215 0.83 -15.37 -5.04
C ARG A 215 -0.01 -15.77 -3.85
#